data_88c858877d3a8303b65d1521fd5ad65d
#
_entry.id   88c858877d3a8303b65d1521fd5ad65d
#
_cell.length_a   1.000
_cell.length_b   1.000
_cell.length_c   1.000
_cell.angle_alpha   90.00
_cell.angle_beta   90.00
_cell.angle_gamma   90.00
#
_symmetry.space_group_name_H-M   'P 1'
#
loop_
_entity.id
_entity.type
_entity.pdbx_description
1 polymer ?
#
loop_
_entity_poly.entity_id
_entity_poly.type
_entity_poly.pdbx_seq_one_letter_code
_entity_poly.pdbx_strand_id
1 'polypeptide(L)'
;MENISEKIPGIGRIEPYRDEVTNNLYLLFRDKGFAKPFNQRQMSDGTLKMLCYLLLIYDPNPAPFICIEEPENGLYHQLVSALVNELRDHATGRKNGSQIFITTHQPYLVDAMQPEEVWILKKEKMDFRLYNVLVKFLM
;
A
#
# COMPACT_ATOMS: atom_id res chain seq x y z
N MET A 1 -2.51 -18.71 -4.97
CA MET A 1 -2.85 -17.51 -4.18
C MET A 1 -1.52 -16.90 -3.76
N GLU A 2 -1.17 -15.73 -4.26
CA GLU A 2 0.05 -15.06 -3.83
C GLU A 2 0.02 -14.84 -2.32
N ASN A 3 1.16 -15.09 -1.68
CA ASN A 3 1.26 -14.98 -0.23
C ASN A 3 1.42 -13.51 0.17
N ILE A 4 0.32 -12.84 0.51
CA ILE A 4 0.29 -11.42 0.90
C ILE A 4 1.34 -11.11 1.98
N SER A 5 1.63 -12.06 2.87
CA SER A 5 2.61 -11.83 3.94
C SER A 5 4.03 -11.57 3.42
N GLU A 6 4.39 -12.12 2.26
CA GLU A 6 5.71 -11.91 1.65
C GLU A 6 5.93 -10.50 1.12
N LYS A 7 4.82 -9.76 0.88
CA LYS A 7 4.81 -8.38 0.42
C LYS A 7 5.07 -7.37 1.57
N ILE A 8 5.02 -7.83 2.81
CA ILE A 8 5.31 -6.98 3.97
C ILE A 8 6.73 -7.30 4.46
N PRO A 9 7.67 -6.36 4.38
CA PRO A 9 9.05 -6.57 4.82
C PRO A 9 9.13 -7.12 6.25
N GLY A 10 9.90 -8.18 6.44
CA GLY A 10 10.09 -8.85 7.74
C GLY A 10 9.03 -9.90 8.06
N ILE A 11 7.84 -9.82 7.51
CA ILE A 11 6.77 -10.80 7.78
C ILE A 11 6.93 -12.03 6.89
N GLY A 12 6.96 -13.21 7.52
CA GLY A 12 7.04 -14.48 6.81
C GLY A 12 5.67 -15.10 6.57
N ARG A 13 4.74 -14.93 7.52
CA ARG A 13 3.40 -15.52 7.45
C ARG A 13 2.40 -14.75 8.28
N ILE A 14 1.17 -14.66 7.79
CA ILE A 14 0.01 -14.13 8.52
C ILE A 14 -1.06 -15.22 8.51
N GLU A 15 -1.61 -15.53 9.68
CA GLU A 15 -2.62 -16.57 9.82
C GLU A 15 -3.71 -16.14 10.81
N PRO A 16 -4.99 -16.43 10.51
CA PRO A 16 -6.05 -16.22 11.48
C PRO A 16 -5.95 -17.25 12.61
N TYR A 17 -6.20 -16.83 13.82
CA TYR A 17 -6.26 -17.66 15.02
C TYR A 17 -7.52 -17.36 15.80
N ARG A 18 -8.26 -18.40 16.18
CA ARG A 18 -9.40 -18.30 17.08
C ARG A 18 -8.98 -18.81 18.46
N ASP A 19 -9.11 -17.96 19.46
CA ASP A 19 -8.92 -18.35 20.86
C ASP A 19 -10.13 -19.18 21.32
N GLU A 20 -9.89 -20.42 21.74
CA GLU A 20 -10.95 -21.36 22.13
C GLU A 20 -11.64 -20.99 23.43
N VAL A 21 -10.97 -20.22 24.30
CA VAL A 21 -11.51 -19.80 25.60
C VAL A 21 -12.38 -18.55 25.48
N THR A 22 -11.86 -17.53 24.80
CA THR A 22 -12.53 -16.24 24.65
C THR A 22 -13.38 -16.14 23.40
N ASN A 23 -13.25 -17.09 22.48
CA ASN A 23 -13.87 -17.11 21.14
C ASN A 23 -13.52 -15.89 20.27
N ASN A 24 -12.46 -15.17 20.63
CA ASN A 24 -11.97 -14.03 19.86
C ASN A 24 -11.13 -14.47 18.66
N LEU A 25 -11.25 -13.71 17.57
CA LEU A 25 -10.40 -13.88 16.39
C LEU A 25 -9.20 -12.94 16.48
N TYR A 26 -8.02 -13.47 16.18
CA TYR A 26 -6.76 -12.76 16.12
C TYR A 26 -6.09 -13.01 14.77
N LEU A 27 -5.25 -12.07 14.34
CA LEU A 27 -4.25 -12.29 13.30
C LEU A 27 -2.91 -12.51 13.98
N LEU A 28 -2.27 -13.63 13.66
CA LEU A 28 -0.91 -13.94 14.11
C LEU A 28 0.07 -13.66 12.98
N PHE A 29 1.08 -12.88 13.30
CA PHE A 29 2.17 -12.49 12.40
C PHE A 29 3.42 -13.26 12.81
N ARG A 30 3.97 -14.04 11.87
CA ARG A 30 5.26 -14.71 12.06
C ARG A 30 6.34 -13.88 11.37
N ASP A 31 7.15 -13.24 12.15
CA ASP A 31 8.35 -12.56 11.69
C ASP A 31 9.50 -13.55 11.52
N LYS A 32 10.31 -13.36 10.48
CA LYS A 32 11.42 -14.27 10.13
C LYS A 32 12.51 -14.35 11.20
N GLY A 33 12.61 -13.35 12.09
CA GLY A 33 13.62 -13.27 13.16
C GLY A 33 13.16 -13.77 14.53
N PHE A 34 11.89 -14.17 14.68
CA PHE A 34 11.33 -14.49 16.00
C PHE A 34 10.73 -15.90 16.06
N ALA A 35 10.98 -16.59 17.19
CA ALA A 35 10.46 -17.93 17.39
C ALA A 35 8.95 -17.98 17.69
N LYS A 36 8.40 -16.91 18.27
CA LYS A 36 6.97 -16.82 18.62
C LYS A 36 6.26 -15.83 17.70
N PRO A 37 5.00 -16.10 17.30
CA PRO A 37 4.22 -15.16 16.54
C PRO A 37 3.79 -13.97 17.40
N PHE A 38 3.57 -12.83 16.74
CA PHE A 38 2.95 -11.64 17.34
C PHE A 38 1.47 -11.62 16.96
N ASN A 39 0.62 -11.12 17.85
CA ASN A 39 -0.75 -10.79 17.48
C ASN A 39 -0.83 -9.37 16.90
N GLN A 40 -1.96 -9.02 16.28
CA GLN A 40 -2.14 -7.71 15.64
C GLN A 40 -1.94 -6.52 16.58
N ARG A 41 -2.17 -6.67 17.88
CA ARG A 41 -1.97 -5.58 18.88
C ARG A 41 -0.50 -5.28 19.16
N GLN A 42 0.39 -6.18 18.77
CA GLN A 42 1.83 -6.06 18.94
C GLN A 42 2.53 -5.58 17.65
N MET A 43 1.75 -5.44 16.58
CA MET A 43 2.27 -4.94 15.31
C MET A 43 2.21 -3.41 15.25
N SER A 44 3.10 -2.82 14.45
CA SER A 44 3.04 -1.38 14.20
C SER A 44 1.81 -1.02 13.36
N ASP A 45 1.29 0.19 13.55
CA ASP A 45 0.17 0.71 12.74
C ASP A 45 0.50 0.69 11.25
N GLY A 46 1.75 1.00 10.89
CA GLY A 46 2.21 0.95 9.49
C GLY A 46 2.15 -0.45 8.89
N THR A 47 2.52 -1.49 9.65
CA THR A 47 2.41 -2.89 9.21
C THR A 47 0.95 -3.29 8.99
N LEU A 48 0.07 -2.91 9.90
CA LEU A 48 -1.37 -3.19 9.79
C LEU A 48 -1.99 -2.42 8.61
N LYS A 49 -1.60 -1.17 8.43
CA LYS A 49 -2.05 -0.34 7.31
C LYS A 49 -1.61 -0.93 5.96
N MET A 50 -0.35 -1.35 5.86
CA MET A 50 0.15 -2.05 4.66
C MET A 50 -0.66 -3.32 4.38
N LEU A 51 -0.95 -4.13 5.40
CA LEU A 51 -1.80 -5.31 5.25
C LEU A 51 -3.19 -4.94 4.70
N CYS A 52 -3.82 -3.87 5.22
CA CYS A 52 -5.12 -3.42 4.71
C CYS A 52 -5.07 -3.03 3.23
N TYR A 53 -4.03 -2.32 2.79
CA TYR A 53 -3.86 -2.00 1.37
C TYR A 53 -3.67 -3.24 0.50
N LEU A 54 -2.85 -4.19 0.96
CA LEU A 54 -2.66 -5.44 0.24
C LEU A 54 -3.96 -6.26 0.15
N LEU A 55 -4.74 -6.34 1.23
CA LEU A 55 -6.05 -7.00 1.19
C LEU A 55 -7.01 -6.33 0.19
N LEU A 56 -6.97 -5.00 0.09
CA LEU A 56 -7.79 -4.25 -0.87
C LEU A 56 -7.45 -4.58 -2.33
N ILE A 57 -6.15 -4.59 -2.67
CA ILE A 57 -5.71 -4.80 -4.06
C ILE A 57 -5.61 -6.28 -4.45
N TYR A 58 -5.51 -7.19 -3.47
CA TYR A 58 -5.51 -8.64 -3.69
C TYR A 58 -6.89 -9.29 -3.53
N ASP A 59 -7.94 -8.48 -3.41
CA ASP A 59 -9.32 -8.98 -3.45
C ASP A 59 -9.55 -9.73 -4.76
N PRO A 60 -10.18 -10.90 -4.76
CA PRO A 60 -10.57 -11.63 -5.98
C PRO A 60 -11.49 -10.83 -6.92
N ASN A 61 -12.27 -9.89 -6.36
CA ASN A 61 -13.16 -9.00 -7.10
C ASN A 61 -12.84 -7.54 -6.72
N PRO A 62 -11.70 -6.99 -7.14
CA PRO A 62 -11.29 -5.66 -6.75
C PRO A 62 -12.25 -4.59 -7.30
N ALA A 63 -12.42 -3.50 -6.57
CA ALA A 63 -13.17 -2.36 -7.07
C ALA A 63 -12.50 -1.83 -8.36
N PRO A 64 -13.26 -1.47 -9.41
CA PRO A 64 -12.68 -0.98 -10.67
C PRO A 64 -11.95 0.35 -10.52
N PHE A 65 -12.28 1.09 -9.46
CA PHE A 65 -11.68 2.38 -9.12
C PHE A 65 -11.38 2.44 -7.61
N ILE A 66 -10.16 2.83 -7.27
CA ILE A 66 -9.68 2.98 -5.89
C ILE A 66 -9.07 4.37 -5.74
N CYS A 67 -9.51 5.12 -4.72
CA CYS A 67 -8.91 6.39 -4.36
C CYS A 67 -8.39 6.31 -2.92
N ILE A 68 -7.12 6.67 -2.72
CA ILE A 68 -6.48 6.62 -1.41
C ILE A 68 -5.86 7.99 -1.12
N GLU A 69 -6.28 8.59 -0.02
CA GLU A 69 -5.73 9.86 0.45
C GLU A 69 -4.51 9.59 1.33
N GLU A 70 -3.38 10.21 0.97
CA GLU A 70 -2.12 10.19 1.73
C GLU A 70 -1.76 8.77 2.26
N PRO A 71 -1.59 7.77 1.37
CA PRO A 71 -1.35 6.39 1.81
C PRO A 71 -0.08 6.23 2.65
N GLU A 72 0.87 7.14 2.50
CA GLU A 72 2.15 7.15 3.22
C GLU A 72 2.03 7.53 4.70
N ASN A 73 0.93 8.15 5.12
CA ASN A 73 0.77 8.56 6.52
C ASN A 73 0.84 7.35 7.46
N GLY A 74 1.78 7.40 8.41
CA GLY A 74 2.04 6.30 9.33
C GLY A 74 2.86 5.14 8.76
N LEU A 75 3.30 5.23 7.50
CA LEU A 75 4.25 4.29 6.90
C LEU A 75 5.66 4.85 6.95
N TYR A 76 6.64 4.01 7.27
CA TYR A 76 8.03 4.38 7.05
C TYR A 76 8.42 4.16 5.57
N HIS A 77 9.44 4.88 5.10
CA HIS A 77 9.75 5.00 3.66
C HIS A 77 9.92 3.67 2.89
N GLN A 78 10.44 2.61 3.54
CA GLN A 78 10.57 1.30 2.89
C GLN A 78 9.20 0.66 2.59
N LEU A 79 8.21 0.84 3.49
CA LEU A 79 6.85 0.38 3.25
C LEU A 79 6.15 1.19 2.17
N VAL A 80 6.44 2.49 2.06
CA VAL A 80 5.89 3.35 1.00
C VAL A 80 6.34 2.86 -0.36
N SER A 81 7.64 2.62 -0.55
CA SER A 81 8.16 2.10 -1.82
C SER A 81 7.57 0.73 -2.17
N ALA A 82 7.44 -0.16 -1.18
CA ALA A 82 6.80 -1.46 -1.37
C ALA A 82 5.32 -1.29 -1.78
N LEU A 83 4.58 -0.41 -1.11
CA LEU A 83 3.18 -0.13 -1.42
C LEU A 83 3.01 0.41 -2.86
N VAL A 84 3.81 1.39 -3.26
CA VAL A 84 3.75 1.98 -4.60
C VAL A 84 3.96 0.91 -5.68
N ASN A 85 4.92 0.02 -5.49
CA ASN A 85 5.17 -1.08 -6.43
C ASN A 85 3.97 -2.03 -6.49
N GLU A 86 3.39 -2.43 -5.35
CA GLU A 86 2.22 -3.31 -5.32
C GLU A 86 0.98 -2.66 -5.97
N LEU A 87 0.75 -1.37 -5.74
CA LEU A 87 -0.33 -0.61 -6.38
C LEU A 87 -0.14 -0.53 -7.90
N ARG A 88 1.10 -0.27 -8.36
CA ARG A 88 1.44 -0.24 -9.78
C ARG A 88 1.22 -1.60 -10.44
N ASP A 89 1.75 -2.66 -9.85
CA ASP A 89 1.61 -4.02 -10.36
C ASP A 89 0.15 -4.44 -10.44
N HIS A 90 -0.67 -4.06 -9.45
CA HIS A 90 -2.10 -4.29 -9.49
C HIS A 90 -2.78 -3.52 -10.64
N ALA A 91 -2.47 -2.24 -10.80
CA ALA A 91 -3.11 -1.37 -11.81
C ALA A 91 -2.74 -1.77 -13.25
N THR A 92 -1.49 -2.22 -13.48
CA THR A 92 -0.96 -2.45 -14.84
C THR A 92 -0.85 -3.93 -15.21
N GLY A 93 -0.63 -4.81 -14.24
CA GLY A 93 -0.28 -6.21 -14.48
C GLY A 93 -1.46 -7.18 -14.48
N ARG A 94 -2.63 -6.78 -14.02
CA ARG A 94 -3.79 -7.69 -13.89
C ARG A 94 -4.86 -7.39 -14.94
N LYS A 95 -5.47 -8.46 -15.48
CA LYS A 95 -6.58 -8.35 -16.43
C LYS A 95 -7.77 -7.54 -15.89
N ASN A 96 -7.98 -7.57 -14.57
CA ASN A 96 -9.02 -6.83 -13.85
C ASN A 96 -8.38 -5.89 -12.81
N GLY A 97 -7.29 -5.22 -13.17
CA GLY A 97 -6.65 -4.24 -12.31
C GLY A 97 -7.54 -3.02 -12.10
N SER A 98 -7.48 -2.43 -10.91
CA SER A 98 -8.20 -1.21 -10.59
C SER A 98 -7.49 0.01 -11.17
N GLN A 99 -8.25 1.00 -11.58
CA GLN A 99 -7.70 2.35 -11.75
C GLN A 99 -7.48 2.94 -10.35
N ILE A 100 -6.23 3.32 -10.05
CA ILE A 100 -5.86 3.79 -8.71
C ILE A 100 -5.47 5.25 -8.77
N PHE A 101 -6.05 6.05 -7.87
CA PHE A 101 -5.66 7.43 -7.61
C PHE A 101 -5.17 7.55 -6.18
N ILE A 102 -4.04 8.20 -6.00
CA ILE A 102 -3.52 8.54 -4.68
C ILE A 102 -3.24 10.03 -4.61
N THR A 103 -3.53 10.64 -3.46
CA THR A 103 -3.10 12.00 -3.17
C THR A 103 -1.91 11.95 -2.23
N THR A 104 -0.96 12.85 -2.41
CA THR A 104 0.20 13.00 -1.52
C THR A 104 0.74 14.41 -1.54
N HIS A 105 1.38 14.79 -0.45
CA HIS A 105 2.22 15.96 -0.36
C HIS A 105 3.67 15.59 0.06
N GLN A 106 4.01 14.30 0.10
CA GLN A 106 5.30 13.80 0.56
C GLN A 106 6.24 13.52 -0.62
N PRO A 107 7.42 14.18 -0.65
CA PRO A 107 8.38 14.00 -1.74
C PRO A 107 8.80 12.53 -1.94
N TYR A 108 9.04 11.79 -0.88
CA TYR A 108 9.50 10.41 -0.97
C TYR A 108 8.49 9.43 -1.57
N LEU A 109 7.18 9.74 -1.52
CA LEU A 109 6.19 8.96 -2.27
C LEU A 109 6.27 9.30 -3.76
N VAL A 110 6.42 10.58 -4.09
CA VAL A 110 6.61 11.04 -5.48
C VAL A 110 7.88 10.44 -6.07
N ASP A 111 8.97 10.36 -5.31
CA ASP A 111 10.24 9.75 -5.75
C ASP A 111 10.10 8.24 -6.06
N ALA A 112 9.13 7.55 -5.46
CA ALA A 112 8.83 6.15 -5.74
C ALA A 112 7.96 5.95 -6.99
N MET A 113 7.38 7.03 -7.54
CA MET A 113 6.51 7.00 -8.73
C MET A 113 7.31 7.19 -10.02
N GLN A 114 6.72 6.75 -11.13
CA GLN A 114 7.23 7.12 -12.46
C GLN A 114 6.72 8.54 -12.82
N PRO A 115 7.48 9.34 -13.57
CA PRO A 115 7.05 10.70 -13.94
C PRO A 115 5.68 10.75 -14.62
N GLU A 116 5.35 9.72 -15.40
CA GLU A 116 4.09 9.60 -16.14
C GLU A 116 2.88 9.35 -15.22
N GLU A 117 3.13 8.89 -14.01
CA GLU A 117 2.11 8.60 -12.99
C GLU A 117 1.79 9.83 -12.13
N VAL A 118 2.63 10.90 -12.23
CA VAL A 118 2.54 12.05 -11.33
C VAL A 118 1.76 13.22 -11.97
N TRP A 119 0.78 13.72 -11.23
CA TRP A 119 0.01 14.89 -11.59
C TRP A 119 0.11 15.94 -10.50
N ILE A 120 0.41 17.19 -10.85
CA ILE A 120 0.46 18.31 -9.91
C ILE A 120 -0.83 19.09 -9.98
N LEU A 121 -1.52 19.20 -8.85
CA LEU A 121 -2.66 20.10 -8.69
C LEU A 121 -2.16 21.48 -8.23
N LYS A 122 -2.27 22.48 -9.09
CA LYS A 122 -1.87 23.86 -8.79
C LYS A 122 -3.07 24.76 -8.71
N LYS A 123 -3.14 25.58 -7.65
CA LYS A 123 -4.12 26.66 -7.56
C LYS A 123 -3.64 27.87 -8.35
N GLU A 124 -4.41 28.29 -9.34
CA GLU A 124 -4.16 29.52 -10.11
C GLU A 124 -5.28 30.53 -9.85
N LYS A 125 -4.95 31.62 -9.14
CA LYS A 125 -5.90 32.71 -8.78
C LYS A 125 -7.18 32.20 -8.12
N MET A 126 -8.21 31.87 -8.92
CA MET A 126 -9.52 31.39 -8.44
C MET A 126 -9.88 29.99 -8.96
N ASP A 127 -8.95 29.30 -9.60
CA ASP A 127 -9.18 27.98 -10.21
C ASP A 127 -8.08 26.97 -9.87
N PHE A 128 -8.37 25.69 -10.07
CA PHE A 128 -7.39 24.61 -9.89
C PHE A 128 -7.08 23.97 -11.24
N ARG A 129 -5.79 23.76 -11.53
CA ARG A 129 -5.35 23.08 -12.75
C ARG A 129 -4.49 21.88 -12.44
N LEU A 130 -4.74 20.79 -13.17
CA LEU A 130 -3.94 19.57 -13.13
C LEU A 130 -2.88 19.62 -14.24
N TYR A 131 -1.63 19.37 -13.86
CA TYR A 131 -0.49 19.28 -14.76
C TYR A 131 0.14 17.91 -14.64
N ASN A 132 0.33 17.21 -15.77
CA ASN A 132 1.19 16.02 -15.81
C ASN A 132 2.65 16.46 -15.85
N VAL A 133 3.46 15.94 -14.97
CA VAL A 133 4.91 16.27 -14.91
C VAL A 133 5.66 15.31 -15.83
N LEU A 134 5.65 15.59 -17.12
CA LEU A 134 6.63 15.00 -18.02
C LEU A 134 8.00 15.66 -17.75
N VAL A 135 8.77 15.10 -16.86
CA VAL A 135 10.17 15.46 -16.74
C VAL A 135 10.93 14.80 -17.90
N LYS A 136 10.99 15.48 -19.04
CA LYS A 136 11.97 15.15 -20.06
C LYS A 136 13.34 15.45 -19.47
N PHE A 137 14.03 14.45 -18.98
CA PHE A 137 15.48 14.54 -18.86
C PHE A 137 16.07 14.65 -20.28
N LEU A 138 16.39 15.86 -20.70
CA LEU A 138 17.31 16.08 -21.81
C LEU A 138 18.71 15.67 -21.30
N MET A 139 19.18 14.49 -21.73
CA MET A 139 20.60 14.19 -21.72
C MET A 139 21.29 14.95 -22.86
#